data_68dde95fac5c137d7c9ca9f7c5409d09
#
_entry.id   68dde95fac5c137d7c9ca9f7c5409d09
#
_cell.length_a   1.000
_cell.length_b   1.000
_cell.length_c   1.000
_cell.angle_alpha   90.00
_cell.angle_beta   90.00
_cell.angle_gamma   90.00
#
_symmetry.space_group_name_H-M   'P 1'
#
loop_
_entity.id
_entity.type
_entity.pdbx_description
1 polymer ?
#
loop_
_entity_poly.entity_id
_entity_poly.type
_entity_poly.pdbx_seq_one_letter_code
_entity_poly.pdbx_strand_id
1 'polypeptide(L)'
;CHTRLGQMLCKAAGFTSQRAADLTDSDLERIARQVKRFALPITGTCGFDQAQVTAGGLRTEEFHPETLESRVVPGLYACGEVLDVDAYTGGFNLQIAWATGYLAGLSAAESEETT
;
A
#
# COMPACT_ATOMS: atom_id res chain seq x y z
N CYS A 1 -11.09 -11.40 17.98
CA CYS A 1 -10.37 -10.11 18.10
C CYS A 1 -9.16 -10.29 19.01
N HIS A 2 -8.02 -9.67 18.67
CA HIS A 2 -6.81 -9.69 19.51
C HIS A 2 -7.10 -9.00 20.86
N THR A 3 -6.64 -9.57 21.99
CA THR A 3 -6.99 -9.09 23.33
C THR A 3 -6.74 -7.61 23.55
N ARG A 4 -5.55 -7.09 23.11
CA ARG A 4 -5.20 -5.66 23.23
C ARG A 4 -6.16 -4.76 22.45
N LEU A 5 -6.56 -5.19 21.25
CA LEU A 5 -7.52 -4.43 20.42
C LEU A 5 -8.91 -4.41 21.09
N GLY A 6 -9.37 -5.57 21.62
CA GLY A 6 -10.62 -5.63 22.36
C GLY A 6 -10.65 -4.72 23.59
N GLN A 7 -9.58 -4.72 24.37
CA GLN A 7 -9.44 -3.83 25.55
C GLN A 7 -9.47 -2.34 25.14
N MET A 8 -8.78 -1.99 24.05
CA MET A 8 -8.77 -0.62 23.56
C MET A 8 -10.17 -0.17 23.06
N LEU A 9 -10.88 -1.03 22.34
CA LEU A 9 -12.23 -0.75 21.87
C LEU A 9 -13.24 -0.60 23.04
N CYS A 10 -13.15 -1.47 24.05
CA CYS A 10 -13.96 -1.33 25.26
C CYS A 10 -13.65 -0.02 25.99
N LYS A 11 -12.38 0.32 26.15
CA LYS A 11 -11.96 1.57 26.77
C LYS A 11 -12.46 2.80 25.97
N ALA A 12 -12.38 2.75 24.65
CA ALA A 12 -12.88 3.81 23.76
C ALA A 12 -14.41 3.96 23.85
N ALA A 13 -15.12 2.85 24.14
CA ALA A 13 -16.55 2.85 24.41
C ALA A 13 -16.92 3.30 25.85
N GLY A 14 -15.92 3.60 26.70
CA GLY A 14 -16.10 4.05 28.07
C GLY A 14 -16.11 2.93 29.13
N PHE A 15 -15.67 1.72 28.78
CA PHE A 15 -15.64 0.57 29.66
C PHE A 15 -14.22 0.18 30.04
N THR A 16 -13.86 0.25 31.32
CA THR A 16 -12.48 -0.04 31.78
C THR A 16 -12.35 -1.23 32.71
N SER A 17 -13.39 -1.56 33.47
CA SER A 17 -13.33 -2.59 34.53
C SER A 17 -14.65 -3.29 34.84
N GLN A 18 -15.69 -3.10 34.02
CA GLN A 18 -16.98 -3.77 34.22
C GLN A 18 -16.89 -5.26 33.86
N ARG A 19 -17.65 -6.09 34.62
CA ARG A 19 -17.83 -7.48 34.24
C ARG A 19 -18.79 -7.58 33.06
N ALA A 20 -18.55 -8.54 32.17
CA ALA A 20 -19.42 -8.74 31.01
C ALA A 20 -20.89 -9.03 31.40
N ALA A 21 -21.09 -9.66 32.56
CA ALA A 21 -22.45 -9.96 33.07
C ALA A 21 -23.23 -8.73 33.56
N ASP A 22 -22.58 -7.63 33.82
CA ASP A 22 -23.18 -6.37 34.31
C ASP A 22 -23.49 -5.40 33.18
N LEU A 23 -23.18 -5.74 31.92
CA LEU A 23 -23.43 -4.91 30.75
C LEU A 23 -24.89 -4.98 30.34
N THR A 24 -25.49 -3.82 30.12
CA THR A 24 -26.84 -3.68 29.54
C THR A 24 -26.81 -3.81 28.02
N ASP A 25 -27.97 -4.03 27.40
CA ASP A 25 -28.10 -4.06 25.94
C ASP A 25 -27.61 -2.73 25.30
N SER A 26 -27.86 -1.61 25.94
CA SER A 26 -27.36 -0.30 25.51
C SER A 26 -25.83 -0.23 25.55
N ASP A 27 -25.20 -0.85 26.53
CA ASP A 27 -23.74 -0.91 26.63
C ASP A 27 -23.14 -1.79 25.53
N LEU A 28 -23.78 -2.91 25.23
CA LEU A 28 -23.41 -3.79 24.12
C LEU A 28 -23.51 -3.09 22.77
N GLU A 29 -24.57 -2.31 22.56
CA GLU A 29 -24.72 -1.48 21.37
C GLU A 29 -23.61 -0.43 21.22
N ARG A 30 -23.21 0.23 22.32
CA ARG A 30 -22.11 1.19 22.35
C ARG A 30 -20.79 0.53 21.97
N ILE A 31 -20.50 -0.63 22.53
CA ILE A 31 -19.29 -1.41 22.19
C ILE A 31 -19.34 -1.84 20.71
N ALA A 32 -20.47 -2.38 20.26
CA ALA A 32 -20.63 -2.79 18.86
C ALA A 32 -20.48 -1.62 17.88
N ARG A 33 -20.98 -0.44 18.22
CA ARG A 33 -20.79 0.78 17.43
C ARG A 33 -19.34 1.18 17.35
N GLN A 34 -18.61 1.10 18.47
CA GLN A 34 -17.18 1.40 18.52
C GLN A 34 -16.35 0.42 17.67
N VAL A 35 -16.70 -0.87 17.68
CA VAL A 35 -16.07 -1.87 16.82
C VAL A 35 -16.27 -1.59 15.33
N LYS A 36 -17.50 -1.24 14.95
CA LYS A 36 -17.88 -1.02 13.54
C LYS A 36 -17.48 0.35 12.98
N ARG A 37 -17.29 1.35 13.84
CA ARG A 37 -17.03 2.74 13.47
C ARG A 37 -15.93 3.35 14.32
N PHE A 38 -14.83 2.60 14.48
CA PHE A 38 -13.69 3.07 15.23
C PHE A 38 -13.02 4.24 14.47
N ALA A 39 -13.13 5.43 15.03
CA ALA A 39 -12.58 6.64 14.45
C ALA A 39 -11.20 6.94 15.08
N LEU A 40 -10.20 7.13 14.21
CA LEU A 40 -8.87 7.59 14.59
C LEU A 40 -8.64 8.98 13.96
N PRO A 41 -8.40 10.02 14.77
CA PRO A 41 -8.03 11.31 14.23
C PRO A 41 -6.62 11.22 13.64
N ILE A 42 -6.49 11.53 12.34
CA ILE A 42 -5.20 11.62 11.69
C ILE A 42 -4.73 13.06 11.83
N THR A 43 -3.58 13.26 12.46
CA THR A 43 -3.00 14.58 12.73
C THR A 43 -1.86 14.95 11.78
N GLY A 44 -1.37 13.99 10.99
CA GLY A 44 -0.28 14.19 10.04
C GLY A 44 0.23 12.88 9.45
N THR A 45 1.31 12.96 8.70
CA THR A 45 2.05 11.84 8.10
C THR A 45 3.43 11.72 8.72
N CYS A 46 4.01 10.53 8.66
CA CYS A 46 5.35 10.28 9.20
C CYS A 46 6.51 10.73 8.27
N GLY A 47 6.19 11.27 7.11
CA GLY A 47 7.19 11.70 6.12
C GLY A 47 7.77 10.54 5.28
N PHE A 48 8.71 10.90 4.41
CA PHE A 48 9.30 9.97 3.43
C PHE A 48 10.07 8.81 4.08
N ASP A 49 10.72 9.01 5.20
CA ASP A 49 11.48 7.97 5.90
C ASP A 49 10.62 6.76 6.33
N GLN A 50 9.31 6.95 6.43
CA GLN A 50 8.35 5.93 6.80
C GLN A 50 7.43 5.52 5.64
N ALA A 51 7.63 6.11 4.45
CA ALA A 51 6.83 5.79 3.26
C ALA A 51 7.14 4.37 2.78
N GLN A 52 6.11 3.59 2.46
CA GLN A 52 6.24 2.25 1.88
C GLN A 52 6.09 2.25 0.36
N VAL A 53 5.44 3.28 -0.19
CA VAL A 53 5.21 3.49 -1.62
C VAL A 53 5.33 4.99 -1.88
N THR A 54 5.96 5.34 -3.01
CA THR A 54 6.09 6.74 -3.46
C THR A 54 5.19 6.96 -4.68
N ALA A 55 4.31 7.94 -4.61
CA ALA A 55 3.52 8.36 -5.75
C ALA A 55 4.33 9.30 -6.65
N GLY A 56 4.19 9.14 -7.97
CA GLY A 56 4.99 9.86 -8.95
C GLY A 56 6.22 9.09 -9.42
N GLY A 57 6.82 9.51 -10.50
CA GLY A 57 7.96 8.84 -11.11
C GLY A 57 8.14 9.25 -12.57
N LEU A 58 8.81 8.43 -13.35
CA LEU A 58 8.92 8.58 -14.78
C LEU A 58 7.56 8.29 -15.45
N ARG A 59 7.14 9.15 -16.33
CA ARG A 59 5.82 9.05 -16.99
C ARG A 59 5.75 7.78 -17.82
N THR A 60 4.76 6.95 -17.57
CA THR A 60 4.60 5.65 -18.26
C THR A 60 4.38 5.79 -19.76
N GLU A 61 3.75 6.89 -20.22
CA GLU A 61 3.54 7.15 -21.65
C GLU A 61 4.85 7.37 -22.43
N GLU A 62 5.95 7.66 -21.73
CA GLU A 62 7.28 7.84 -22.33
C GLU A 62 8.04 6.51 -22.51
N PHE A 63 7.42 5.38 -22.15
CA PHE A 63 7.99 4.05 -22.31
C PHE A 63 7.10 3.16 -23.18
N HIS A 64 7.71 2.24 -23.91
CA HIS A 64 7.01 1.21 -24.66
C HIS A 64 6.51 0.13 -23.70
N PRO A 65 5.20 -0.17 -23.66
CA PRO A 65 4.66 -1.14 -22.69
C PRO A 65 5.15 -2.57 -22.94
N GLU A 66 5.57 -2.88 -24.17
CA GLU A 66 6.04 -4.20 -24.58
C GLU A 66 7.51 -4.45 -24.26
N THR A 67 8.34 -3.39 -24.15
CA THR A 67 9.79 -3.50 -23.96
C THR A 67 10.32 -2.74 -22.78
N LEU A 68 9.56 -1.75 -22.30
CA LEU A 68 9.96 -0.76 -21.29
C LEU A 68 11.16 0.11 -21.70
N GLU A 69 11.44 0.15 -23.01
CA GLU A 69 12.38 1.11 -23.58
C GLU A 69 11.76 2.50 -23.64
N SER A 70 12.58 3.50 -23.35
CA SER A 70 12.17 4.92 -23.46
C SER A 70 11.91 5.31 -24.91
N ARG A 71 10.78 5.99 -25.13
CA ARG A 71 10.44 6.62 -26.42
C ARG A 71 11.23 7.89 -26.68
N VAL A 72 11.88 8.44 -25.64
CA VAL A 72 12.60 9.72 -25.67
C VAL A 72 14.10 9.49 -25.81
N VAL A 73 14.62 8.49 -25.14
CA VAL A 73 16.07 8.16 -25.11
C VAL A 73 16.26 6.71 -25.53
N PRO A 74 16.68 6.44 -26.78
CA PRO A 74 16.95 5.09 -27.26
C PRO A 74 17.97 4.36 -26.37
N GLY A 75 17.74 3.09 -26.09
CA GLY A 75 18.60 2.25 -25.24
C GLY A 75 18.43 2.47 -23.73
N LEU A 76 17.55 3.40 -23.30
CA LEU A 76 17.21 3.58 -21.89
C LEU A 76 15.98 2.75 -21.54
N TYR A 77 16.10 1.91 -20.54
CA TYR A 77 15.01 1.10 -19.98
C TYR A 77 14.72 1.52 -18.54
N ALA A 78 13.46 1.46 -18.14
CA ALA A 78 13.05 1.71 -16.76
C ALA A 78 12.03 0.67 -16.29
N CYS A 79 12.13 0.27 -15.01
CA CYS A 79 11.24 -0.72 -14.42
C CYS A 79 10.98 -0.46 -12.93
N GLY A 80 9.91 -1.04 -12.41
CA GLY A 80 9.55 -0.92 -10.99
C GLY A 80 9.02 0.44 -10.62
N GLU A 81 9.20 0.79 -9.36
CA GLU A 81 8.62 1.98 -8.73
C GLU A 81 9.21 3.32 -9.24
N VAL A 82 10.30 3.29 -10.00
CA VAL A 82 10.80 4.50 -10.67
C VAL A 82 9.86 5.00 -11.76
N LEU A 83 9.05 4.11 -12.33
CA LEU A 83 7.92 4.48 -13.18
C LEU A 83 6.78 5.03 -12.32
N ASP A 84 6.01 5.98 -12.84
CA ASP A 84 4.80 6.49 -12.19
C ASP A 84 3.68 5.44 -12.22
N VAL A 85 3.90 4.34 -11.48
CA VAL A 85 2.98 3.21 -11.32
C VAL A 85 2.96 2.78 -9.87
N ASP A 86 1.81 2.87 -9.26
CA ASP A 86 1.56 2.34 -7.93
C ASP A 86 0.25 1.55 -7.87
N ALA A 87 0.20 0.58 -6.98
CA ALA A 87 -0.94 -0.29 -6.79
C ALA A 87 -1.30 -0.45 -5.31
N TYR A 88 -2.46 -1.02 -5.05
CA TYR A 88 -2.91 -1.28 -3.69
C TYR A 88 -1.92 -2.14 -2.90
N THR A 89 -1.81 -1.87 -1.61
CA THR A 89 -1.03 -2.69 -0.67
C THR A 89 -1.50 -4.14 -0.71
N GLY A 90 -0.56 -5.08 -0.75
CA GLY A 90 -0.84 -6.52 -0.83
C GLY A 90 0.10 -7.29 -1.76
N GLY A 91 1.29 -6.73 -2.03
CA GLY A 91 2.33 -7.36 -2.88
C GLY A 91 2.26 -6.98 -4.36
N PHE A 92 1.25 -6.21 -4.78
CA PHE A 92 1.10 -5.81 -6.18
C PHE A 92 2.26 -4.92 -6.68
N ASN A 93 2.77 -4.01 -5.86
CA ASN A 93 3.92 -3.18 -6.23
C ASN A 93 5.19 -4.01 -6.45
N LEU A 94 5.42 -5.03 -5.61
CA LEU A 94 6.51 -5.98 -5.80
C LEU A 94 6.32 -6.81 -7.09
N GLN A 95 5.11 -7.24 -7.38
CA GLN A 95 4.81 -7.98 -8.61
C GLN A 95 5.05 -7.13 -9.85
N ILE A 96 4.66 -5.85 -9.83
CA ILE A 96 4.96 -4.89 -10.90
C ILE A 96 6.47 -4.74 -11.07
N ALA A 97 7.21 -4.55 -9.96
CA ALA A 97 8.66 -4.41 -10.02
C ALA A 97 9.36 -5.63 -10.62
N TRP A 98 8.95 -6.84 -10.26
CA TRP A 98 9.51 -8.07 -10.82
C TRP A 98 9.15 -8.27 -12.28
N ALA A 99 7.88 -8.09 -12.64
CA ALA A 99 7.41 -8.27 -14.01
C ALA A 99 8.06 -7.27 -14.97
N THR A 100 8.10 -6.00 -14.59
CA THR A 100 8.72 -4.94 -15.39
C THR A 100 10.24 -5.09 -15.43
N GLY A 101 10.88 -5.50 -14.33
CA GLY A 101 12.32 -5.77 -14.30
C GLY A 101 12.73 -6.91 -15.22
N TYR A 102 11.95 -8.00 -15.23
CA TYR A 102 12.16 -9.11 -16.14
C TYR A 102 12.01 -8.68 -17.60
N LEU A 103 10.94 -7.97 -17.93
CA LEU A 103 10.67 -7.51 -19.29
C LEU A 103 11.73 -6.52 -19.80
N ALA A 104 12.10 -5.53 -19.00
CA ALA A 104 13.14 -4.56 -19.36
C ALA A 104 14.49 -5.23 -19.57
N GLY A 105 14.86 -6.18 -18.70
CA GLY A 105 16.11 -6.92 -18.82
C GLY A 105 16.17 -7.80 -20.07
N LEU A 106 15.09 -8.50 -20.39
CA LEU A 106 15.00 -9.31 -21.61
C LEU A 106 15.10 -8.44 -22.86
N SER A 107 14.33 -7.35 -22.92
CA SER A 107 14.33 -6.44 -24.08
C SER A 107 15.69 -5.75 -24.29
N ALA A 108 16.36 -5.37 -23.22
CA ALA A 108 17.71 -4.78 -23.31
C ALA A 108 18.73 -5.78 -23.85
N ALA A 109 18.67 -7.05 -23.42
CA ALA A 109 19.58 -8.09 -23.92
C ALA A 109 19.35 -8.41 -25.41
N GLU A 110 18.11 -8.48 -25.86
CA GLU A 110 17.75 -8.73 -27.26
C GLU A 110 18.16 -7.58 -28.19
N SER A 111 18.18 -6.34 -27.70
CA SER A 111 18.59 -5.17 -28.49
C SER A 111 20.11 -5.15 -28.79
N GLU A 112 20.93 -5.72 -27.90
CA GLU A 112 22.39 -5.84 -28.09
C GLU A 112 22.76 -6.87 -29.16
N GLU A 113 21.97 -7.94 -29.33
CA GLU A 113 22.24 -8.99 -30.33
C GLU A 113 21.95 -8.54 -31.77
N THR A 114 21.29 -7.41 -31.96
CA THR A 114 20.85 -6.91 -33.29
C THR A 114 21.79 -5.82 -33.84
N THR A 115 22.82 -5.40 -33.07
CA THR A 115 23.79 -4.36 -33.45
C THR A 115 25.15 -4.95 -33.80
#